data_18e370dcd3fb814594e8401454dd33a3
#
_entry.id   18e370dcd3fb814594e8401454dd33a3
#
_cell.length_a   1.000
_cell.length_b   1.000
_cell.length_c   1.000
_cell.angle_alpha   90.00
_cell.angle_beta   90.00
_cell.angle_gamma   90.00
#
_symmetry.space_group_name_H-M   'P 1'
#
loop_
_entity.id
_entity.type
_entity.pdbx_description
1 polymer ?
#
loop_
_entity_poly.entity_id
_entity_poly.type
_entity_poly.pdbx_seq_one_letter_code
_entity_poly.pdbx_strand_id
1 'polypeptide(L)'
;MKSPIFELIHHVSLQVPDAPAIQENSVFLTYSELMRLVKSASQDLTNHDVVGLLLDNSPAWIVLDLACLHLNITCIPIPSFFSDEQILHTINDSGQNSIITDQTARIEFLLNTHSKLILSKGEVVISGKTLTKFTFSATASHLPTNTAKITYTSGTTGTPKGVCLSQEAICKVAASLKQATQASTSDIHLCLLPLATLLENIAGIYVPLMAGARVCVMPLAEIGFSGSSKVDFEKMLGAINQAQATTLILTPELLRGVLVACELGISISEPLRFVAVGGALVPPTLLNQAKQYGIPVYEGYGLSECASVVSLNTLQANKQGSVGKPLPHISLRIQKDGEIFVKGCQLLGYTHAEKSLKQDYFATGDIGYIDEDGYLFITGRKKNVFITSFGRNVSPEWVERALTNHPIIFQAAIFGEAKPFNVAVIVTNGSIRIQDLHGIALSINQSLPDYAQVKKWVLASEPFTLQNGLATANFRIKREAIYQQYQTEIEAFYEERLDHVL
;
A
#
# COMPACT_ATOMS: atom_id res chain seq x y z
N MET A 1 -8.12 24.24 -15.18
CA MET A 1 -8.39 23.06 -16.04
C MET A 1 -9.31 22.15 -15.25
N LYS A 2 -10.33 21.55 -15.85
CA LYS A 2 -11.19 20.60 -15.14
C LYS A 2 -10.45 19.29 -14.87
N SER A 3 -10.77 18.60 -13.77
CA SER A 3 -10.18 17.33 -13.39
C SER A 3 -10.53 16.22 -14.39
N PRO A 4 -9.57 15.55 -15.05
CA PRO A 4 -9.88 14.47 -16.00
C PRO A 4 -10.63 13.30 -15.35
N ILE A 5 -10.27 12.93 -14.11
CA ILE A 5 -10.93 11.85 -13.37
C ILE A 5 -12.37 12.23 -13.05
N PHE A 6 -12.56 13.44 -12.51
CA PHE A 6 -13.91 13.91 -12.16
C PHE A 6 -14.81 14.00 -13.38
N GLU A 7 -14.32 14.52 -14.51
CA GLU A 7 -15.09 14.58 -15.76
C GLU A 7 -15.49 13.20 -16.29
N LEU A 8 -14.59 12.18 -16.16
CA LEU A 8 -14.92 10.81 -16.55
C LEU A 8 -16.01 10.21 -15.67
N ILE A 9 -15.91 10.37 -14.34
CA ILE A 9 -16.93 9.90 -13.39
C ILE A 9 -18.25 10.66 -13.60
N HIS A 10 -18.19 11.97 -13.84
CA HIS A 10 -19.37 12.78 -14.16
C HIS A 10 -20.04 12.31 -15.45
N HIS A 11 -19.26 11.99 -16.48
CA HIS A 11 -19.82 11.44 -17.74
C HIS A 11 -20.54 10.11 -17.50
N VAL A 12 -19.96 9.21 -16.68
CA VAL A 12 -20.61 7.96 -16.27
C VAL A 12 -21.91 8.25 -15.52
N SER A 13 -21.93 9.23 -14.62
CA SER A 13 -23.14 9.59 -13.86
C SER A 13 -24.30 10.07 -14.72
N LEU A 14 -24.00 10.60 -15.91
CA LEU A 14 -25.03 10.95 -16.89
C LEU A 14 -25.58 9.75 -17.67
N GLN A 15 -24.79 8.69 -17.80
CA GLN A 15 -25.18 7.46 -18.48
C GLN A 15 -25.97 6.51 -17.58
N VAL A 16 -25.61 6.43 -16.30
CA VAL A 16 -26.21 5.52 -15.32
C VAL A 16 -26.59 6.26 -14.02
N PRO A 17 -27.43 7.31 -14.05
CA PRO A 17 -27.68 8.20 -12.93
C PRO A 17 -28.24 7.49 -11.70
N ASP A 18 -29.09 6.48 -11.90
CA ASP A 18 -29.80 5.76 -10.85
C ASP A 18 -29.08 4.49 -10.38
N ALA A 19 -27.95 4.13 -11.02
CA ALA A 19 -27.15 3.00 -10.59
C ALA A 19 -26.47 3.29 -9.24
N PRO A 20 -26.30 2.28 -8.38
CA PRO A 20 -25.60 2.44 -7.10
C PRO A 20 -24.10 2.72 -7.35
N ALA A 21 -23.62 3.87 -6.93
CA ALA A 21 -22.22 4.26 -6.99
C ALA A 21 -21.45 3.88 -5.74
N ILE A 22 -22.02 4.17 -4.55
CA ILE A 22 -21.41 3.87 -3.25
C ILE A 22 -22.41 3.12 -2.40
N GLN A 23 -21.93 2.13 -1.67
CA GLN A 23 -22.69 1.40 -0.67
C GLN A 23 -21.95 1.42 0.68
N GLU A 24 -22.66 1.80 1.74
CA GLU A 24 -22.24 1.62 3.14
C GLU A 24 -23.33 0.79 3.85
N ASN A 25 -22.99 -0.44 4.23
CA ASN A 25 -23.94 -1.40 4.78
C ASN A 25 -25.19 -1.58 3.87
N SER A 26 -26.39 -1.22 4.36
CA SER A 26 -27.63 -1.26 3.60
C SER A 26 -27.99 0.06 2.90
N VAL A 27 -27.17 1.09 3.04
CA VAL A 27 -27.40 2.42 2.45
C VAL A 27 -26.67 2.54 1.13
N PHE A 28 -27.37 3.02 0.10
CA PHE A 28 -26.84 3.22 -1.23
C PHE A 28 -26.90 4.70 -1.61
N LEU A 29 -25.84 5.17 -2.25
CA LEU A 29 -25.81 6.43 -2.98
C LEU A 29 -25.77 6.12 -4.47
N THR A 30 -26.70 6.65 -5.24
CA THR A 30 -26.68 6.57 -6.70
C THR A 30 -25.60 7.48 -7.29
N TYR A 31 -25.27 7.30 -8.56
CA TYR A 31 -24.33 8.19 -9.25
C TYR A 31 -24.79 9.64 -9.27
N SER A 32 -26.09 9.89 -9.45
CA SER A 32 -26.67 11.24 -9.40
C SER A 32 -26.58 11.86 -8.01
N GLU A 33 -26.85 11.09 -6.95
CA GLU A 33 -26.71 11.54 -5.56
C GLU A 33 -25.24 11.82 -5.20
N LEU A 34 -24.30 10.95 -5.64
CA LEU A 34 -22.87 11.16 -5.46
C LEU A 34 -22.45 12.51 -6.06
N MET A 35 -22.83 12.80 -7.32
CA MET A 35 -22.48 14.08 -7.95
C MET A 35 -23.10 15.29 -7.25
N ARG A 36 -24.32 15.16 -6.74
CA ARG A 36 -24.98 16.22 -5.95
C ARG A 36 -24.23 16.47 -4.64
N LEU A 37 -23.82 15.40 -3.93
CA LEU A 37 -23.04 15.51 -2.69
C LEU A 37 -21.66 16.11 -2.93
N VAL A 38 -20.96 15.71 -3.99
CA VAL A 38 -19.66 16.30 -4.36
C VAL A 38 -19.80 17.80 -4.64
N LYS A 39 -20.82 18.21 -5.38
CA LYS A 39 -21.09 19.63 -5.64
C LYS A 39 -21.41 20.41 -4.36
N SER A 40 -22.19 19.81 -3.44
CA SER A 40 -22.49 20.43 -2.15
C SER A 40 -21.22 20.56 -1.30
N ALA A 41 -20.45 19.49 -1.14
CA ALA A 41 -19.20 19.51 -0.36
C ALA A 41 -18.16 20.50 -0.94
N SER A 42 -18.19 20.74 -2.24
CA SER A 42 -17.32 21.73 -2.89
C SER A 42 -17.59 23.18 -2.43
N GLN A 43 -18.76 23.45 -1.87
CA GLN A 43 -19.08 24.79 -1.34
C GLN A 43 -18.39 25.07 0.00
N ASP A 44 -18.02 24.01 0.74
CA ASP A 44 -17.32 24.09 2.02
C ASP A 44 -15.79 24.21 1.84
N LEU A 45 -15.30 24.10 0.60
CA LEU A 45 -13.88 24.17 0.25
C LEU A 45 -13.57 25.44 -0.54
N THR A 46 -12.35 25.96 -0.42
CA THR A 46 -11.89 27.14 -1.16
C THR A 46 -10.75 26.77 -2.11
N ASN A 47 -10.61 27.49 -3.22
CA ASN A 47 -9.57 27.23 -4.24
C ASN A 47 -8.12 27.41 -3.74
N HIS A 48 -7.93 27.92 -2.54
CA HIS A 48 -6.62 28.12 -1.90
C HIS A 48 -6.33 27.11 -0.80
N ASP A 49 -7.24 26.14 -0.58
CA ASP A 49 -7.06 25.14 0.46
C ASP A 49 -6.03 24.07 0.01
N VAL A 50 -5.18 23.68 0.96
CA VAL A 50 -4.45 22.42 0.96
C VAL A 50 -5.09 21.59 2.05
N VAL A 51 -5.92 20.63 1.65
CA VAL A 51 -6.88 19.95 2.53
C VAL A 51 -6.35 18.61 3.01
N GLY A 52 -6.16 18.45 4.32
CA GLY A 52 -5.96 17.14 4.94
C GLY A 52 -7.29 16.42 5.16
N LEU A 53 -7.38 15.15 4.78
CA LEU A 53 -8.48 14.27 5.10
C LEU A 53 -8.03 13.22 6.12
N LEU A 54 -8.38 13.43 7.39
CA LEU A 54 -8.14 12.48 8.48
C LEU A 54 -9.48 11.87 8.90
N LEU A 55 -9.90 10.87 8.18
CA LEU A 55 -11.21 10.20 8.32
C LEU A 55 -11.03 8.69 8.20
N ASP A 56 -11.91 7.96 8.88
CA ASP A 56 -12.09 6.54 8.60
C ASP A 56 -12.77 6.31 7.24
N ASN A 57 -12.68 5.10 6.73
CA ASN A 57 -13.36 4.68 5.51
C ASN A 57 -14.85 4.98 5.60
N SER A 58 -15.36 5.76 4.65
CA SER A 58 -16.78 6.18 4.63
C SER A 58 -17.14 6.80 3.28
N PRO A 59 -18.43 6.91 2.92
CA PRO A 59 -18.89 7.67 1.77
C PRO A 59 -18.45 9.13 1.82
N ALA A 60 -18.39 9.73 3.02
CA ALA A 60 -17.97 11.12 3.22
C ALA A 60 -16.52 11.34 2.79
N TRP A 61 -15.62 10.37 3.06
CA TRP A 61 -14.24 10.41 2.60
C TRP A 61 -14.16 10.49 1.06
N ILE A 62 -14.93 9.63 0.38
CA ILE A 62 -14.97 9.56 -1.10
C ILE A 62 -15.51 10.86 -1.69
N VAL A 63 -16.59 11.40 -1.13
CA VAL A 63 -17.21 12.66 -1.57
C VAL A 63 -16.23 13.83 -1.44
N LEU A 64 -15.51 13.94 -0.32
CA LEU A 64 -14.54 15.01 -0.09
C LEU A 64 -13.33 14.91 -1.03
N ASP A 65 -12.81 13.70 -1.25
CA ASP A 65 -11.71 13.47 -2.18
C ASP A 65 -12.10 13.85 -3.62
N LEU A 66 -13.29 13.48 -4.06
CA LEU A 66 -13.84 13.88 -5.36
C LEU A 66 -14.12 15.39 -5.44
N ALA A 67 -14.52 16.03 -4.33
CA ALA A 67 -14.71 17.49 -4.27
C ALA A 67 -13.37 18.22 -4.42
N CYS A 68 -12.30 17.72 -3.80
CA CYS A 68 -10.95 18.27 -4.01
C CYS A 68 -10.51 18.13 -5.47
N LEU A 69 -10.77 16.99 -6.12
CA LEU A 69 -10.49 16.79 -7.54
C LEU A 69 -11.32 17.76 -8.41
N HIS A 70 -12.61 17.92 -8.12
CA HIS A 70 -13.52 18.81 -8.84
C HIS A 70 -13.04 20.27 -8.82
N LEU A 71 -12.62 20.73 -7.66
CA LEU A 71 -12.10 22.11 -7.46
C LEU A 71 -10.64 22.28 -7.87
N ASN A 72 -9.95 21.17 -8.21
CA ASN A 72 -8.52 21.17 -8.52
C ASN A 72 -7.66 21.74 -7.37
N ILE A 73 -8.00 21.37 -6.14
CA ILE A 73 -7.24 21.71 -4.93
C ILE A 73 -6.43 20.51 -4.44
N THR A 74 -5.35 20.79 -3.71
CA THR A 74 -4.47 19.74 -3.19
C THR A 74 -5.14 18.99 -2.04
N CYS A 75 -5.29 17.68 -2.18
CA CYS A 75 -5.78 16.76 -1.15
C CYS A 75 -4.63 15.97 -0.52
N ILE A 76 -4.65 15.86 0.80
CA ILE A 76 -3.70 15.07 1.58
C ILE A 76 -4.47 13.99 2.34
N PRO A 77 -4.56 12.76 1.81
CA PRO A 77 -5.08 11.63 2.55
C PRO A 77 -4.18 11.32 3.75
N ILE A 78 -4.69 11.47 4.97
CA ILE A 78 -3.95 11.20 6.19
C ILE A 78 -4.48 9.89 6.79
N PRO A 79 -3.63 8.83 6.90
CA PRO A 79 -4.06 7.58 7.51
C PRO A 79 -4.49 7.76 8.96
N SER A 80 -5.62 7.18 9.36
CA SER A 80 -6.17 7.28 10.71
C SER A 80 -5.25 6.69 11.80
N PHE A 81 -4.36 5.77 11.39
CA PHE A 81 -3.38 5.14 12.26
C PHE A 81 -2.07 5.92 12.45
N PHE A 82 -1.92 7.09 11.80
CA PHE A 82 -0.74 7.94 12.03
C PHE A 82 -0.70 8.41 13.48
N SER A 83 0.52 8.43 14.06
CA SER A 83 0.76 9.05 15.36
C SER A 83 0.55 10.58 15.28
N ASP A 84 0.37 11.21 16.43
CA ASP A 84 0.23 12.67 16.51
C ASP A 84 1.44 13.40 15.93
N GLU A 85 2.64 12.86 16.13
CA GLU A 85 3.88 13.37 15.54
C GLU A 85 3.87 13.27 14.01
N GLN A 86 3.38 12.16 13.46
CA GLN A 86 3.27 11.97 12.01
C GLN A 86 2.21 12.90 11.38
N ILE A 87 1.08 13.10 12.07
CA ILE A 87 0.04 14.05 11.63
C ILE A 87 0.61 15.47 11.65
N LEU A 88 1.28 15.86 12.73
CA LEU A 88 1.89 17.18 12.86
C LEU A 88 2.99 17.40 11.80
N HIS A 89 3.82 16.39 11.56
CA HIS A 89 4.80 16.42 10.49
C HIS A 89 4.12 16.65 9.13
N THR A 90 3.06 15.91 8.83
CA THR A 90 2.29 16.06 7.59
C THR A 90 1.74 17.48 7.43
N ILE A 91 1.16 18.07 8.49
CA ILE A 91 0.64 19.44 8.50
C ILE A 91 1.74 20.45 8.21
N ASN A 92 2.90 20.31 8.84
CA ASN A 92 4.01 21.24 8.71
C ASN A 92 4.72 21.12 7.36
N ASP A 93 4.92 19.91 6.90
CA ASP A 93 5.69 19.57 5.70
C ASP A 93 4.94 19.96 4.41
N SER A 94 3.63 19.77 4.38
CA SER A 94 2.80 20.02 3.17
C SER A 94 2.37 21.46 2.98
N GLY A 95 2.53 22.34 3.96
CA GLY A 95 1.92 23.66 3.95
C GLY A 95 0.38 23.62 4.02
N GLN A 96 -0.15 22.54 4.59
CA GLN A 96 -1.58 22.38 4.81
C GLN A 96 -2.16 23.51 5.64
N ASN A 97 -3.32 24.02 5.22
CA ASN A 97 -4.03 25.11 5.89
C ASN A 97 -5.43 24.71 6.37
N SER A 98 -5.90 23.53 6.00
CA SER A 98 -7.17 23.00 6.51
C SER A 98 -7.13 21.50 6.68
N ILE A 99 -7.92 20.99 7.65
CA ILE A 99 -8.11 19.57 7.88
C ILE A 99 -9.59 19.28 8.14
N ILE A 100 -10.10 18.24 7.49
CA ILE A 100 -11.45 17.72 7.74
C ILE A 100 -11.31 16.38 8.44
N THR A 101 -12.00 16.23 9.59
CA THR A 101 -11.80 15.07 10.45
C THR A 101 -13.08 14.67 11.18
N ASP A 102 -13.18 13.38 11.52
CA ASP A 102 -14.11 12.83 12.50
C ASP A 102 -13.48 12.68 13.90
N GLN A 103 -12.17 13.05 14.05
CA GLN A 103 -11.40 13.02 15.29
C GLN A 103 -11.23 14.44 15.89
N THR A 104 -12.34 15.17 16.04
CA THR A 104 -12.34 16.61 16.39
C THR A 104 -11.49 16.94 17.61
N ALA A 105 -11.68 16.24 18.73
CA ALA A 105 -10.96 16.51 19.97
C ALA A 105 -9.44 16.28 19.85
N ARG A 106 -9.04 15.24 19.13
CA ARG A 106 -7.65 14.91 18.88
C ARG A 106 -6.94 16.01 18.09
N ILE A 107 -7.56 16.47 17.00
CA ILE A 107 -6.96 17.49 16.13
C ILE A 107 -6.97 18.85 16.80
N GLU A 108 -8.02 19.21 17.52
CA GLU A 108 -8.07 20.46 18.28
C GLU A 108 -6.97 20.53 19.33
N PHE A 109 -6.76 19.44 20.09
CA PHE A 109 -5.66 19.33 21.06
C PHE A 109 -4.29 19.45 20.38
N LEU A 110 -4.09 18.74 19.26
CA LEU A 110 -2.83 18.76 18.51
C LEU A 110 -2.47 20.14 17.99
N LEU A 111 -3.42 20.85 17.36
CA LEU A 111 -3.21 22.19 16.82
C LEU A 111 -2.89 23.20 17.94
N ASN A 112 -3.64 23.18 19.04
CA ASN A 112 -3.44 24.07 20.18
C ASN A 112 -2.09 23.85 20.87
N THR A 113 -1.71 22.58 21.10
CA THR A 113 -0.45 22.21 21.76
C THR A 113 0.78 22.65 20.98
N HIS A 114 0.69 22.65 19.64
CA HIS A 114 1.79 23.03 18.74
C HIS A 114 1.67 24.43 18.17
N SER A 115 0.96 25.33 18.87
CA SER A 115 0.86 26.77 18.57
C SER A 115 0.38 27.08 17.15
N LYS A 116 -0.42 26.20 16.55
CA LYS A 116 -1.11 26.48 15.28
C LYS A 116 -2.31 27.38 15.55
N LEU A 117 -2.30 28.59 15.00
CA LEU A 117 -3.43 29.48 15.14
C LEU A 117 -4.64 28.91 14.37
N ILE A 118 -5.66 28.49 15.09
CA ILE A 118 -6.95 28.10 14.51
C ILE A 118 -7.68 29.37 14.09
N LEU A 119 -7.90 29.53 12.78
CA LEU A 119 -8.57 30.67 12.18
C LEU A 119 -10.08 30.49 12.15
N SER A 120 -10.54 29.24 11.90
CA SER A 120 -11.95 28.88 11.97
C SER A 120 -12.12 27.40 12.29
N LYS A 121 -13.29 27.09 12.89
CA LYS A 121 -13.78 25.74 13.14
C LYS A 121 -15.23 25.71 12.70
N GLY A 122 -15.58 24.80 11.79
CA GLY A 122 -16.92 24.66 11.24
C GLY A 122 -17.32 23.20 11.09
N GLU A 123 -18.61 22.96 10.90
CA GLU A 123 -19.14 21.63 10.62
C GLU A 123 -19.37 21.46 9.12
N VAL A 124 -19.06 20.27 8.62
CA VAL A 124 -19.36 19.81 7.26
C VAL A 124 -20.19 18.54 7.36
N VAL A 125 -21.39 18.56 6.80
CA VAL A 125 -22.31 17.42 6.86
C VAL A 125 -22.37 16.73 5.49
N ILE A 126 -21.94 15.48 5.44
CA ILE A 126 -21.91 14.68 4.20
C ILE A 126 -22.54 13.33 4.46
N SER A 127 -23.56 12.97 3.68
CA SER A 127 -24.25 11.68 3.78
C SER A 127 -24.68 11.33 5.20
N GLY A 128 -25.16 12.33 5.96
CA GLY A 128 -25.60 12.15 7.36
C GLY A 128 -24.48 12.11 8.40
N LYS A 129 -23.21 12.13 7.99
CA LYS A 129 -22.05 12.19 8.89
C LYS A 129 -21.63 13.64 9.11
N THR A 130 -21.58 14.08 10.38
CA THR A 130 -21.06 15.39 10.77
C THR A 130 -19.56 15.30 10.98
N LEU A 131 -18.80 16.14 10.29
CA LEU A 131 -17.36 16.24 10.32
C LEU A 131 -16.96 17.64 10.78
N THR A 132 -15.76 17.78 11.30
CA THR A 132 -15.21 19.10 11.65
C THR A 132 -14.16 19.52 10.64
N LYS A 133 -14.31 20.72 10.07
CA LYS A 133 -13.26 21.39 9.30
C LYS A 133 -12.57 22.40 10.21
N PHE A 134 -11.27 22.24 10.40
CA PHE A 134 -10.40 23.26 10.97
C PHE A 134 -9.67 24.00 9.84
N THR A 135 -9.65 25.33 9.91
CA THR A 135 -8.75 26.15 9.11
C THR A 135 -7.75 26.80 10.05
N PHE A 136 -6.48 26.76 9.71
CA PHE A 136 -5.40 27.22 10.58
C PHE A 136 -4.27 27.88 9.79
N SER A 137 -3.35 28.53 10.52
CA SER A 137 -2.18 29.17 9.90
C SER A 137 -1.29 28.14 9.23
N ALA A 138 -1.12 28.26 7.92
CA ALA A 138 -0.21 27.39 7.17
C ALA A 138 1.26 27.69 7.46
N THR A 139 2.08 26.65 7.43
CA THR A 139 3.53 26.80 7.33
C THR A 139 3.87 27.10 5.86
N ALA A 140 4.84 27.98 5.62
CA ALA A 140 5.30 28.23 4.25
C ALA A 140 5.85 26.92 3.65
N SER A 141 5.27 26.49 2.54
CA SER A 141 5.70 25.30 1.79
C SER A 141 5.74 25.63 0.30
N HIS A 142 6.70 25.06 -0.39
CA HIS A 142 6.83 25.16 -1.84
C HIS A 142 6.42 23.83 -2.50
N LEU A 143 5.12 23.70 -2.74
CA LEU A 143 4.62 22.54 -3.49
C LEU A 143 4.88 22.70 -4.99
N PRO A 144 5.22 21.64 -5.71
CA PRO A 144 5.28 21.67 -7.17
C PRO A 144 3.94 22.13 -7.76
N THR A 145 4.01 22.94 -8.80
CA THR A 145 2.82 23.44 -9.50
C THR A 145 1.96 22.27 -10.01
N ASN A 146 0.63 22.38 -9.93
CA ASN A 146 -0.34 21.35 -10.31
C ASN A 146 -0.34 20.11 -9.41
N THR A 147 0.15 20.21 -8.17
CA THR A 147 -0.02 19.15 -7.18
C THR A 147 -1.50 19.00 -6.86
N ALA A 148 -2.05 17.83 -7.13
CA ALA A 148 -3.44 17.50 -6.84
C ALA A 148 -3.56 16.62 -5.59
N LYS A 149 -2.55 15.79 -5.34
CA LYS A 149 -2.54 14.89 -4.18
C LYS A 149 -1.12 14.78 -3.61
N ILE A 150 -1.04 14.77 -2.28
CA ILE A 150 0.21 14.45 -1.57
C ILE A 150 -0.03 13.17 -0.79
N THR A 151 0.76 12.13 -1.08
CA THR A 151 0.72 10.88 -0.32
C THR A 151 2.00 10.72 0.48
N TYR A 152 1.85 10.47 1.78
CA TYR A 152 3.00 10.29 2.68
C TYR A 152 3.40 8.82 2.74
N THR A 153 4.66 8.56 2.43
CA THR A 153 5.24 7.22 2.52
C THR A 153 6.11 7.11 3.76
N SER A 154 6.03 5.99 4.47
CA SER A 154 6.97 5.67 5.54
C SER A 154 8.36 5.48 4.93
N GLY A 155 9.13 6.57 4.82
CA GLY A 155 10.52 6.51 4.40
C GLY A 155 11.33 5.60 5.34
N THR A 156 12.44 5.05 4.84
CA THR A 156 13.37 4.22 5.65
C THR A 156 14.07 4.99 6.77
N THR A 157 13.97 6.31 6.76
CA THR A 157 14.53 7.23 7.75
C THR A 157 13.58 7.53 8.93
N GLY A 158 12.41 6.88 8.99
CA GLY A 158 11.42 7.10 10.05
C GLY A 158 10.49 8.31 9.84
N THR A 159 10.94 9.35 9.14
CA THR A 159 10.12 10.52 8.83
C THR A 159 9.41 10.32 7.48
N PRO A 160 8.08 10.39 7.42
CA PRO A 160 7.34 10.23 6.16
C PRO A 160 7.70 11.33 5.16
N LYS A 161 7.84 10.95 3.87
CA LYS A 161 8.06 11.88 2.76
C LYS A 161 6.78 12.09 1.98
N GLY A 162 6.42 13.33 1.71
CA GLY A 162 5.26 13.68 0.89
C GLY A 162 5.58 13.60 -0.60
N VAL A 163 4.95 12.67 -1.30
CA VAL A 163 5.03 12.50 -2.75
C VAL A 163 3.93 13.33 -3.40
N CYS A 164 4.30 14.31 -4.23
CA CYS A 164 3.38 15.20 -4.92
C CYS A 164 2.98 14.64 -6.29
N LEU A 165 1.70 14.43 -6.50
CA LEU A 165 1.13 13.83 -7.71
C LEU A 165 0.22 14.81 -8.45
N SER A 166 0.29 14.79 -9.78
CA SER A 166 -0.65 15.53 -10.64
C SER A 166 -1.93 14.73 -10.89
N GLN A 167 -3.02 15.41 -11.20
CA GLN A 167 -4.25 14.77 -11.65
C GLN A 167 -4.04 13.96 -12.94
N GLU A 168 -3.17 14.41 -13.83
CA GLU A 168 -2.84 13.72 -15.07
C GLU A 168 -2.20 12.36 -14.79
N ALA A 169 -1.22 12.31 -13.89
CA ALA A 169 -0.57 11.06 -13.50
C ALA A 169 -1.58 10.06 -12.90
N ILE A 170 -2.39 10.51 -11.94
CA ILE A 170 -3.41 9.70 -11.30
C ILE A 170 -4.44 9.19 -12.33
N CYS A 171 -4.89 10.06 -13.26
CA CYS A 171 -5.85 9.70 -14.29
C CYS A 171 -5.30 8.64 -15.26
N LYS A 172 -4.05 8.75 -15.69
CA LYS A 172 -3.39 7.77 -16.56
C LYS A 172 -3.34 6.39 -15.91
N VAL A 173 -2.98 6.33 -14.64
CA VAL A 173 -2.96 5.05 -13.89
C VAL A 173 -4.37 4.48 -13.75
N ALA A 174 -5.36 5.28 -13.34
CA ALA A 174 -6.74 4.84 -13.19
C ALA A 174 -7.33 4.33 -14.51
N ALA A 175 -7.12 5.03 -15.62
CA ALA A 175 -7.57 4.62 -16.94
C ALA A 175 -6.92 3.30 -17.40
N SER A 176 -5.62 3.15 -17.18
CA SER A 176 -4.88 1.93 -17.51
C SER A 176 -5.32 0.74 -16.65
N LEU A 177 -5.58 0.97 -15.37
CA LEU A 177 -6.11 -0.07 -14.46
C LEU A 177 -7.52 -0.48 -14.86
N LYS A 178 -8.41 0.47 -15.19
CA LYS A 178 -9.76 0.17 -15.70
C LYS A 178 -9.69 -0.79 -16.90
N GLN A 179 -8.79 -0.50 -17.85
CA GLN A 179 -8.58 -1.36 -19.02
C GLN A 179 -7.99 -2.73 -18.64
N ALA A 180 -6.93 -2.75 -17.83
CA ALA A 180 -6.21 -3.97 -17.47
C ALA A 180 -7.07 -4.94 -16.65
N THR A 181 -7.87 -4.43 -15.71
CA THR A 181 -8.77 -5.22 -14.86
C THR A 181 -10.11 -5.52 -15.53
N GLN A 182 -10.37 -4.93 -16.70
CA GLN A 182 -11.67 -5.02 -17.39
C GLN A 182 -12.83 -4.61 -16.49
N ALA A 183 -12.63 -3.53 -15.71
CA ALA A 183 -13.65 -3.04 -14.80
C ALA A 183 -14.91 -2.63 -15.57
N SER A 184 -16.07 -3.04 -15.08
CA SER A 184 -17.38 -2.90 -15.73
C SER A 184 -18.48 -2.53 -14.73
N THR A 185 -19.66 -2.19 -15.25
CA THR A 185 -20.84 -1.85 -14.44
C THR A 185 -21.34 -2.99 -13.55
N SER A 186 -20.97 -4.24 -13.86
CA SER A 186 -21.33 -5.40 -13.04
C SER A 186 -20.43 -5.59 -11.81
N ASP A 187 -19.35 -4.80 -11.68
CA ASP A 187 -18.43 -4.96 -10.59
C ASP A 187 -18.93 -4.34 -9.28
N ILE A 188 -18.53 -4.99 -8.21
CA ILE A 188 -18.70 -4.54 -6.83
C ILE A 188 -17.32 -4.60 -6.20
N HIS A 189 -16.72 -3.42 -5.98
CA HIS A 189 -15.45 -3.33 -5.28
C HIS A 189 -15.68 -3.11 -3.81
N LEU A 190 -15.12 -3.98 -2.94
CA LEU A 190 -15.10 -3.73 -1.50
C LEU A 190 -13.74 -3.16 -1.09
N CYS A 191 -13.76 -1.96 -0.51
CA CYS A 191 -12.58 -1.31 0.04
C CYS A 191 -12.13 -1.98 1.33
N LEU A 192 -11.08 -2.79 1.28
CA LEU A 192 -10.51 -3.46 2.45
C LEU A 192 -9.33 -2.71 3.06
N LEU A 193 -8.64 -1.86 2.28
CA LEU A 193 -7.56 -1.04 2.79
C LEU A 193 -8.07 0.35 3.23
N PRO A 194 -7.33 1.08 4.08
CA PRO A 194 -7.64 2.48 4.36
C PRO A 194 -7.68 3.29 3.06
N LEU A 195 -8.72 4.11 2.87
CA LEU A 195 -8.89 4.97 1.69
C LEU A 195 -7.76 6.00 1.53
N ALA A 196 -7.06 6.31 2.62
CA ALA A 196 -5.85 7.12 2.59
C ALA A 196 -4.65 6.41 1.92
N THR A 197 -4.72 5.09 1.71
CA THR A 197 -3.73 4.33 0.93
C THR A 197 -3.92 4.61 -0.56
N LEU A 198 -2.88 5.13 -1.23
CA LEU A 198 -2.97 5.55 -2.63
C LEU A 198 -3.47 4.43 -3.57
N LEU A 199 -3.12 3.18 -3.29
CA LEU A 199 -3.57 2.03 -4.08
C LEU A 199 -5.09 1.85 -3.98
N GLU A 200 -5.65 1.87 -2.77
CA GLU A 200 -7.10 1.76 -2.57
C GLU A 200 -7.83 2.97 -3.15
N ASN A 201 -7.30 4.17 -2.95
CA ASN A 201 -7.89 5.39 -3.49
C ASN A 201 -8.01 5.36 -5.01
N ILE A 202 -6.94 4.96 -5.73
CA ILE A 202 -6.96 4.96 -7.19
C ILE A 202 -7.69 3.73 -7.73
N ALA A 203 -7.29 2.54 -7.31
CA ALA A 203 -7.79 1.30 -7.89
C ALA A 203 -9.13 0.84 -7.29
N GLY A 204 -9.40 1.18 -6.01
CA GLY A 204 -10.63 0.81 -5.32
C GLY A 204 -11.75 1.85 -5.39
N ILE A 205 -11.43 3.13 -5.72
CA ILE A 205 -12.46 4.18 -5.84
C ILE A 205 -12.57 4.67 -7.28
N TYR A 206 -11.49 5.23 -7.85
CA TYR A 206 -11.60 5.88 -9.16
C TYR A 206 -11.88 4.88 -10.29
N VAL A 207 -11.20 3.73 -10.27
CA VAL A 207 -11.38 2.71 -11.32
C VAL A 207 -12.82 2.20 -11.36
N PRO A 208 -13.44 1.72 -10.25
CA PRO A 208 -14.82 1.30 -10.26
C PRO A 208 -15.79 2.43 -10.66
N LEU A 209 -15.65 3.63 -10.09
CA LEU A 209 -16.53 4.76 -10.43
C LEU A 209 -16.42 5.18 -11.89
N MET A 210 -15.23 5.15 -12.48
CA MET A 210 -15.03 5.39 -13.92
C MET A 210 -15.60 4.27 -14.80
N ALA A 211 -15.84 3.09 -14.24
CA ALA A 211 -16.43 1.95 -14.94
C ALA A 211 -17.96 1.88 -14.80
N GLY A 212 -18.58 2.72 -13.98
CA GLY A 212 -20.01 2.62 -13.66
C GLY A 212 -20.31 1.53 -12.64
N ALA A 213 -19.30 1.03 -11.95
CA ALA A 213 -19.37 -0.01 -10.93
C ALA A 213 -19.75 0.54 -9.57
N ARG A 214 -20.06 -0.35 -8.63
CA ARG A 214 -20.36 -0.01 -7.24
C ARG A 214 -19.11 -0.13 -6.35
N VAL A 215 -18.89 0.87 -5.50
CA VAL A 215 -17.88 0.84 -4.43
C VAL A 215 -18.60 0.57 -3.11
N CYS A 216 -18.24 -0.52 -2.43
CA CYS A 216 -18.65 -0.82 -1.06
C CYS A 216 -17.57 -0.31 -0.10
N VAL A 217 -17.97 0.51 0.85
CA VAL A 217 -17.09 1.08 1.87
C VAL A 217 -17.72 0.94 3.24
N MET A 218 -16.94 0.55 4.23
CA MET A 218 -17.34 0.42 5.63
C MET A 218 -16.20 0.91 6.53
N PRO A 219 -16.49 1.38 7.75
CA PRO A 219 -15.46 1.68 8.74
C PRO A 219 -14.53 0.49 8.93
N LEU A 220 -13.22 0.77 9.08
CA LEU A 220 -12.20 -0.28 9.18
C LEU A 220 -12.48 -1.28 10.31
N ALA A 221 -13.06 -0.82 11.42
CA ALA A 221 -13.42 -1.69 12.55
C ALA A 221 -14.55 -2.69 12.21
N GLU A 222 -15.46 -2.33 11.30
CA GLU A 222 -16.54 -3.20 10.85
C GLU A 222 -16.05 -4.31 9.92
N ILE A 223 -15.01 -4.04 9.12
CA ILE A 223 -14.34 -5.04 8.29
C ILE A 223 -13.24 -5.82 9.03
N GLY A 224 -13.16 -5.67 10.36
CA GLY A 224 -12.32 -6.50 11.22
C GLY A 224 -11.01 -5.87 11.66
N PHE A 225 -10.65 -4.65 11.26
CA PHE A 225 -9.42 -4.02 11.75
C PHE A 225 -9.57 -3.54 13.20
N SER A 226 -8.56 -3.85 14.01
CA SER A 226 -8.40 -3.38 15.39
C SER A 226 -7.04 -2.66 15.47
N GLY A 227 -7.05 -1.36 15.22
CA GLY A 227 -5.80 -0.59 15.02
C GLY A 227 -5.17 -0.85 13.65
N SER A 228 -3.86 -0.72 13.55
CA SER A 228 -3.13 -0.71 12.27
C SER A 228 -2.69 -2.09 11.75
N SER A 229 -2.73 -3.15 12.57
CA SER A 229 -2.13 -4.44 12.22
C SER A 229 -2.84 -5.67 12.79
N LYS A 230 -3.89 -5.48 13.58
CA LYS A 230 -4.66 -6.59 14.12
C LYS A 230 -5.97 -6.70 13.34
N VAL A 231 -6.22 -7.87 12.74
CA VAL A 231 -7.38 -8.11 11.87
C VAL A 231 -8.14 -9.34 12.35
N ASP A 232 -9.44 -9.19 12.47
CA ASP A 232 -10.40 -10.26 12.64
C ASP A 232 -10.83 -10.74 11.23
N PHE A 233 -10.27 -11.86 10.80
CA PHE A 233 -10.51 -12.37 9.46
C PHE A 233 -11.89 -13.00 9.27
N GLU A 234 -12.56 -13.40 10.35
CA GLU A 234 -13.96 -13.85 10.30
C GLU A 234 -14.86 -12.68 9.90
N LYS A 235 -14.70 -11.51 10.53
CA LYS A 235 -15.41 -10.29 10.15
C LYS A 235 -15.08 -9.86 8.73
N MET A 236 -13.80 -9.93 8.33
CA MET A 236 -13.39 -9.55 6.98
C MET A 236 -14.05 -10.44 5.92
N LEU A 237 -14.06 -11.76 6.09
CA LEU A 237 -14.77 -12.66 5.18
C LEU A 237 -16.28 -12.43 5.20
N GLY A 238 -16.85 -12.15 6.38
CA GLY A 238 -18.25 -11.74 6.52
C GLY A 238 -18.57 -10.50 5.69
N ALA A 239 -17.73 -9.47 5.73
CA ALA A 239 -17.89 -8.25 4.93
C ALA A 239 -17.76 -8.52 3.41
N ILE A 240 -16.79 -9.34 2.99
CA ILE A 240 -16.63 -9.77 1.58
C ILE A 240 -17.90 -10.45 1.08
N ASN A 241 -18.43 -11.39 1.87
CA ASN A 241 -19.64 -12.15 1.53
C ASN A 241 -20.89 -11.27 1.53
N GLN A 242 -21.04 -10.39 2.52
CA GLN A 242 -22.18 -9.47 2.61
C GLN A 242 -22.19 -8.46 1.45
N ALA A 243 -21.04 -7.93 1.07
CA ALA A 243 -20.93 -7.01 -0.05
C ALA A 243 -21.15 -7.69 -1.41
N GLN A 244 -21.07 -9.02 -1.50
CA GLN A 244 -21.03 -9.77 -2.75
C GLN A 244 -19.92 -9.22 -3.66
N ALA A 245 -18.73 -9.02 -3.09
CA ALA A 245 -17.63 -8.37 -3.75
C ALA A 245 -17.14 -9.17 -4.97
N THR A 246 -16.93 -8.49 -6.09
CA THR A 246 -16.34 -9.08 -7.30
C THR A 246 -14.87 -8.77 -7.41
N THR A 247 -14.43 -7.66 -6.81
CA THR A 247 -13.04 -7.20 -6.85
C THR A 247 -12.57 -6.75 -5.47
N LEU A 248 -11.31 -7.08 -5.16
CA LEU A 248 -10.64 -6.73 -3.90
C LEU A 248 -9.20 -6.28 -4.15
N ILE A 249 -8.67 -5.53 -3.19
CA ILE A 249 -7.24 -5.22 -3.10
C ILE A 249 -6.74 -5.70 -1.74
N LEU A 250 -5.70 -6.55 -1.74
CA LEU A 250 -5.12 -7.11 -0.54
C LEU A 250 -3.60 -6.87 -0.50
N THR A 251 -3.06 -6.81 0.70
CA THR A 251 -1.63 -7.05 0.92
C THR A 251 -1.39 -8.56 1.03
N PRO A 252 -0.15 -9.06 0.85
CA PRO A 252 0.15 -10.48 1.05
C PRO A 252 -0.25 -10.99 2.43
N GLU A 253 -0.14 -10.18 3.47
CA GLU A 253 -0.53 -10.54 4.83
C GLU A 253 -2.05 -10.68 4.99
N LEU A 254 -2.82 -9.78 4.38
CA LEU A 254 -4.29 -9.90 4.36
C LEU A 254 -4.73 -11.15 3.58
N LEU A 255 -4.10 -11.43 2.44
CA LEU A 255 -4.36 -12.65 1.68
C LEU A 255 -4.07 -13.89 2.54
N ARG A 256 -2.93 -13.91 3.25
CA ARG A 256 -2.58 -15.01 4.16
C ARG A 256 -3.64 -15.24 5.22
N GLY A 257 -4.10 -14.17 5.88
CA GLY A 257 -5.11 -14.27 6.92
C GLY A 257 -6.48 -14.74 6.37
N VAL A 258 -6.87 -14.27 5.19
CA VAL A 258 -8.06 -14.74 4.47
C VAL A 258 -7.95 -16.26 4.21
N LEU A 259 -6.79 -16.74 3.74
CA LEU A 259 -6.59 -18.17 3.46
C LEU A 259 -6.62 -19.02 4.74
N VAL A 260 -6.02 -18.54 5.83
CA VAL A 260 -6.12 -19.22 7.14
C VAL A 260 -7.59 -19.31 7.60
N ALA A 261 -8.38 -18.27 7.43
CA ALA A 261 -9.80 -18.34 7.77
C ALA A 261 -10.57 -19.33 6.87
N CYS A 262 -10.20 -19.42 5.58
CA CYS A 262 -10.74 -20.46 4.68
C CYS A 262 -10.36 -21.88 5.14
N GLU A 263 -9.13 -22.11 5.61
CA GLU A 263 -8.69 -23.38 6.20
C GLU A 263 -9.52 -23.78 7.43
N LEU A 264 -9.95 -22.78 8.21
CA LEU A 264 -10.84 -22.98 9.38
C LEU A 264 -12.31 -23.18 8.99
N GLY A 265 -12.63 -23.27 7.70
CA GLY A 265 -13.95 -23.59 7.19
C GLY A 265 -14.84 -22.39 6.89
N ILE A 266 -14.32 -21.15 6.94
CA ILE A 266 -15.09 -19.96 6.55
C ILE A 266 -15.00 -19.83 5.04
N SER A 267 -16.11 -20.05 4.33
CA SER A 267 -16.14 -19.98 2.87
C SER A 267 -16.25 -18.53 2.37
N ILE A 268 -15.59 -18.25 1.25
CA ILE A 268 -15.87 -17.06 0.43
C ILE A 268 -16.96 -17.44 -0.54
N SER A 269 -18.08 -16.71 -0.52
CA SER A 269 -19.14 -16.88 -1.52
C SER A 269 -18.64 -16.31 -2.86
N GLU A 270 -18.89 -17.04 -3.96
CA GLU A 270 -18.73 -16.45 -5.28
C GLU A 270 -19.53 -15.14 -5.34
N PRO A 271 -18.96 -14.04 -5.85
CA PRO A 271 -18.45 -13.96 -7.22
C PRO A 271 -17.09 -13.27 -7.42
N LEU A 272 -16.09 -13.51 -6.58
CA LEU A 272 -14.78 -12.89 -6.78
C LEU A 272 -14.23 -13.22 -8.18
N ARG A 273 -13.91 -12.18 -8.97
CA ARG A 273 -13.29 -12.32 -10.29
C ARG A 273 -11.88 -11.73 -10.38
N PHE A 274 -11.54 -10.80 -9.47
CA PHE A 274 -10.25 -10.11 -9.49
C PHE A 274 -9.82 -9.69 -8.08
N VAL A 275 -8.78 -10.32 -7.57
CA VAL A 275 -8.16 -9.97 -6.28
C VAL A 275 -6.74 -9.49 -6.56
N ALA A 276 -6.55 -8.16 -6.55
CA ALA A 276 -5.22 -7.59 -6.70
C ALA A 276 -4.41 -7.77 -5.43
N VAL A 277 -3.17 -8.25 -5.54
CA VAL A 277 -2.25 -8.34 -4.40
C VAL A 277 -0.96 -7.60 -4.71
N GLY A 278 -0.55 -6.73 -3.79
CA GLY A 278 0.65 -5.92 -3.97
C GLY A 278 1.15 -5.30 -2.68
N GLY A 279 2.16 -4.42 -2.82
CA GLY A 279 2.77 -3.73 -1.69
C GLY A 279 3.96 -4.46 -1.06
N ALA A 280 4.06 -5.78 -1.18
CA ALA A 280 5.21 -6.60 -0.80
C ALA A 280 5.32 -7.81 -1.73
N LEU A 281 6.41 -8.57 -1.63
CA LEU A 281 6.59 -9.82 -2.39
C LEU A 281 5.59 -10.87 -1.93
N VAL A 282 4.98 -11.59 -2.89
CA VAL A 282 4.02 -12.67 -2.62
C VAL A 282 4.74 -14.01 -2.77
N PRO A 283 4.76 -14.87 -1.72
CA PRO A 283 5.29 -16.24 -1.85
C PRO A 283 4.46 -17.07 -2.83
N PRO A 284 5.08 -17.84 -3.74
CA PRO A 284 4.36 -18.73 -4.66
C PRO A 284 3.40 -19.71 -3.99
N THR A 285 3.74 -20.18 -2.80
CA THR A 285 2.86 -21.06 -2.01
C THR A 285 1.54 -20.39 -1.65
N LEU A 286 1.57 -19.10 -1.32
CA LEU A 286 0.37 -18.32 -1.00
C LEU A 286 -0.57 -18.21 -2.22
N LEU A 287 0.00 -18.06 -3.42
CA LEU A 287 -0.76 -18.03 -4.67
C LEU A 287 -1.37 -19.40 -5.00
N ASN A 288 -0.61 -20.48 -4.77
CA ASN A 288 -1.11 -21.85 -4.97
C ASN A 288 -2.25 -22.17 -4.01
N GLN A 289 -2.14 -21.75 -2.76
CA GLN A 289 -3.17 -21.91 -1.75
C GLN A 289 -4.43 -21.09 -2.10
N ALA A 290 -4.28 -19.84 -2.53
CA ALA A 290 -5.40 -19.04 -3.02
C ALA A 290 -6.15 -19.73 -4.17
N LYS A 291 -5.42 -20.31 -5.12
CA LYS A 291 -5.99 -21.08 -6.23
C LYS A 291 -6.78 -22.31 -5.76
N GLN A 292 -6.35 -23.00 -4.71
CA GLN A 292 -7.09 -24.15 -4.14
C GLN A 292 -8.44 -23.73 -3.57
N TYR A 293 -8.54 -22.52 -3.01
CA TYR A 293 -9.79 -21.94 -2.52
C TYR A 293 -10.58 -21.16 -3.58
N GLY A 294 -10.19 -21.23 -4.86
CA GLY A 294 -10.88 -20.54 -5.96
C GLY A 294 -10.74 -19.02 -5.94
N ILE A 295 -9.78 -18.47 -5.19
CA ILE A 295 -9.54 -17.02 -5.10
C ILE A 295 -8.66 -16.58 -6.27
N PRO A 296 -9.15 -15.75 -7.21
CA PRO A 296 -8.43 -15.34 -8.42
C PRO A 296 -7.46 -14.19 -8.11
N VAL A 297 -6.24 -14.52 -7.67
CA VAL A 297 -5.21 -13.55 -7.27
C VAL A 297 -4.35 -13.11 -8.44
N TYR A 298 -4.13 -11.78 -8.53
CA TYR A 298 -3.29 -11.12 -9.53
C TYR A 298 -2.26 -10.24 -8.83
N GLU A 299 -0.97 -10.58 -8.95
CA GLU A 299 0.12 -9.79 -8.38
C GLU A 299 0.34 -8.51 -9.17
N GLY A 300 0.59 -7.41 -8.45
CA GLY A 300 0.95 -6.12 -9.02
C GLY A 300 2.14 -5.47 -8.31
N TYR A 301 2.81 -4.57 -9.03
CA TYR A 301 3.91 -3.78 -8.52
C TYR A 301 3.65 -2.30 -8.75
N GLY A 302 4.04 -1.50 -7.77
CA GLY A 302 3.96 -0.07 -7.85
C GLY A 302 4.60 0.64 -6.68
N LEU A 303 4.66 1.97 -6.80
CA LEU A 303 5.22 2.86 -5.81
C LEU A 303 4.49 4.21 -5.88
N SER A 304 4.48 4.93 -4.78
CA SER A 304 3.79 6.23 -4.69
C SER A 304 4.32 7.24 -5.69
N GLU A 305 5.63 7.20 -5.97
CA GLU A 305 6.32 8.06 -6.92
C GLU A 305 5.86 7.86 -8.37
N CYS A 306 5.25 6.72 -8.67
CA CYS A 306 4.64 6.40 -9.97
C CYS A 306 3.10 6.37 -9.91
N ALA A 307 2.50 7.12 -9.00
CA ALA A 307 1.05 7.20 -8.82
C ALA A 307 0.37 5.83 -8.60
N SER A 308 0.97 4.96 -7.82
CA SER A 308 0.51 3.66 -7.34
C SER A 308 0.98 2.46 -8.18
N VAL A 309 0.41 2.16 -9.35
CA VAL A 309 0.62 0.89 -10.05
C VAL A 309 1.44 1.09 -11.33
N VAL A 310 2.48 0.28 -11.49
CA VAL A 310 3.41 0.25 -12.63
C VAL A 310 3.15 -0.97 -13.51
N SER A 311 2.99 -2.14 -12.91
CA SER A 311 2.71 -3.40 -13.60
C SER A 311 1.69 -4.23 -12.85
N LEU A 312 0.98 -5.11 -13.59
CA LEU A 312 -0.10 -5.91 -13.03
C LEU A 312 -0.27 -7.20 -13.86
N ASN A 313 -0.42 -8.34 -13.16
CA ASN A 313 -0.99 -9.53 -13.75
C ASN A 313 -2.49 -9.32 -14.03
N THR A 314 -2.99 -9.86 -15.11
CA THR A 314 -4.39 -9.67 -15.57
C THR A 314 -5.02 -10.99 -15.93
N LEU A 315 -6.33 -10.98 -16.18
CA LEU A 315 -7.06 -12.17 -16.64
C LEU A 315 -6.46 -12.81 -17.91
N GLN A 316 -5.92 -11.98 -18.84
CA GLN A 316 -5.35 -12.45 -20.10
C GLN A 316 -3.86 -12.71 -20.05
N ALA A 317 -3.16 -12.14 -19.06
CA ALA A 317 -1.72 -12.22 -18.95
C ALA A 317 -1.33 -12.37 -17.47
N ASN A 318 -1.28 -13.61 -16.98
CA ASN A 318 -0.94 -13.94 -15.61
C ASN A 318 0.23 -14.94 -15.59
N LYS A 319 1.34 -14.54 -14.96
CA LYS A 319 2.52 -15.39 -14.76
C LYS A 319 2.91 -15.39 -13.30
N GLN A 320 2.71 -16.51 -12.65
CA GLN A 320 2.99 -16.68 -11.22
C GLN A 320 4.44 -16.32 -10.89
N GLY A 321 4.63 -15.54 -9.84
CA GLY A 321 5.94 -15.08 -9.37
C GLY A 321 6.44 -13.84 -10.08
N SER A 322 5.80 -13.41 -11.19
CA SER A 322 5.98 -12.07 -11.76
C SER A 322 5.00 -11.09 -11.13
N VAL A 323 5.30 -9.81 -11.24
CA VAL A 323 4.38 -8.72 -10.89
C VAL A 323 3.60 -8.21 -12.12
N GLY A 324 3.46 -9.08 -13.13
CA GLY A 324 2.72 -8.81 -14.35
C GLY A 324 3.49 -8.02 -15.40
N LYS A 325 2.75 -7.56 -16.41
CA LYS A 325 3.27 -6.71 -17.48
C LYS A 325 3.12 -5.24 -17.14
N PRO A 326 3.99 -4.36 -17.68
CA PRO A 326 3.81 -2.91 -17.53
C PRO A 326 2.43 -2.47 -18.02
N LEU A 327 1.80 -1.54 -17.27
CA LEU A 327 0.56 -0.93 -17.72
C LEU A 327 0.75 -0.15 -19.04
N PRO A 328 -0.29 0.05 -19.87
CA PRO A 328 -0.16 0.61 -21.23
C PRO A 328 0.56 1.96 -21.33
N HIS A 329 0.48 2.80 -20.30
CA HIS A 329 1.14 4.11 -20.24
C HIS A 329 2.56 4.07 -19.71
N ILE A 330 3.04 2.90 -19.25
CA ILE A 330 4.34 2.72 -18.61
C ILE A 330 5.37 2.18 -19.61
N SER A 331 6.56 2.79 -19.58
CA SER A 331 7.76 2.23 -20.21
C SER A 331 8.79 1.90 -19.14
N LEU A 332 9.35 0.71 -19.21
CA LEU A 332 10.37 0.23 -18.29
C LEU A 332 11.75 0.17 -18.96
N ARG A 333 12.78 0.40 -18.18
CA ARG A 333 14.17 0.14 -18.53
C ARG A 333 14.86 -0.53 -17.36
N ILE A 334 15.55 -1.63 -17.62
CA ILE A 334 16.39 -2.31 -16.63
C ILE A 334 17.84 -1.88 -16.87
N GLN A 335 18.49 -1.37 -15.85
CA GLN A 335 19.90 -0.98 -15.91
C GLN A 335 20.82 -2.20 -15.82
N LYS A 336 22.13 -2.01 -16.10
CA LYS A 336 23.12 -3.11 -16.03
C LYS A 336 23.24 -3.74 -14.64
N ASP A 337 22.98 -2.98 -13.59
CA ASP A 337 22.96 -3.44 -12.20
C ASP A 337 21.59 -4.04 -11.78
N GLY A 338 20.65 -4.15 -12.73
CA GLY A 338 19.31 -4.67 -12.49
C GLY A 338 18.30 -3.64 -11.95
N GLU A 339 18.69 -2.37 -11.74
CA GLU A 339 17.76 -1.35 -11.24
C GLU A 339 16.68 -1.04 -12.27
N ILE A 340 15.43 -0.98 -11.77
CA ILE A 340 14.24 -0.70 -12.57
C ILE A 340 14.03 0.80 -12.69
N PHE A 341 13.92 1.28 -13.91
CA PHE A 341 13.62 2.66 -14.25
C PHE A 341 12.25 2.74 -14.92
N VAL A 342 11.41 3.68 -14.47
CA VAL A 342 10.01 3.84 -14.91
C VAL A 342 9.83 5.19 -15.61
N LYS A 343 9.16 5.18 -16.77
CA LYS A 343 8.64 6.36 -17.47
C LYS A 343 7.15 6.21 -17.70
N GLY A 344 6.38 7.29 -17.59
CA GLY A 344 4.95 7.33 -17.87
C GLY A 344 4.14 8.13 -16.84
N CYS A 345 4.22 7.75 -15.56
CA CYS A 345 3.55 8.45 -14.46
C CYS A 345 4.49 8.64 -13.29
N GLN A 346 5.23 9.74 -13.32
CA GLN A 346 6.13 10.10 -12.24
C GLN A 346 5.51 11.18 -11.35
N LEU A 347 6.01 11.25 -10.10
CA LEU A 347 5.73 12.35 -9.19
C LEU A 347 6.15 13.69 -9.81
N LEU A 348 5.53 14.76 -9.36
CA LEU A 348 5.96 16.13 -9.68
C LEU A 348 7.22 16.52 -8.90
N GLY A 349 7.40 15.95 -7.71
CA GLY A 349 8.47 16.16 -6.75
C GLY A 349 8.04 15.68 -5.38
N TYR A 350 8.90 15.90 -4.40
CA TYR A 350 8.56 15.74 -2.99
C TYR A 350 8.20 17.11 -2.39
N THR A 351 7.50 17.11 -1.27
CA THR A 351 7.36 18.30 -0.42
C THR A 351 8.75 18.86 -0.12
N HIS A 352 8.93 20.18 -0.18
CA HIS A 352 10.23 20.89 -0.02
C HIS A 352 11.32 20.57 -1.05
N ALA A 353 11.02 19.90 -2.15
CA ALA A 353 12.01 19.70 -3.20
C ALA A 353 12.20 21.00 -4.01
N GLU A 354 13.40 21.60 -3.97
CA GLU A 354 13.71 22.84 -4.69
C GLU A 354 13.66 22.72 -6.23
N LYS A 355 13.61 21.52 -6.78
CA LYS A 355 13.58 21.28 -8.23
C LYS A 355 12.58 20.18 -8.60
N SER A 356 11.71 20.47 -9.57
CA SER A 356 10.95 19.48 -10.33
C SER A 356 11.93 18.44 -10.92
N LEU A 357 11.68 17.16 -10.67
CA LEU A 357 12.47 16.07 -11.24
C LEU A 357 12.20 15.95 -12.74
N LYS A 358 12.93 16.71 -13.56
CA LYS A 358 12.87 16.65 -15.03
C LYS A 358 13.72 15.47 -15.56
N GLN A 359 13.48 14.27 -15.07
CA GLN A 359 14.11 13.08 -15.63
C GLN A 359 13.08 12.29 -16.45
N ASP A 360 13.48 11.85 -17.64
CA ASP A 360 12.63 11.02 -18.51
C ASP A 360 12.24 9.71 -17.84
N TYR A 361 13.13 9.13 -17.05
CA TYR A 361 12.92 7.90 -16.31
C TYR A 361 13.19 8.12 -14.81
N PHE A 362 12.31 7.61 -13.99
CA PHE A 362 12.44 7.61 -12.54
C PHE A 362 13.16 6.33 -12.07
N ALA A 363 14.24 6.48 -11.30
CA ALA A 363 14.95 5.38 -10.67
C ALA A 363 14.17 4.90 -9.45
N THR A 364 13.64 3.66 -9.48
CA THR A 364 12.77 3.16 -8.42
C THR A 364 13.51 2.72 -7.17
N GLY A 365 14.79 2.43 -7.29
CA GLY A 365 15.57 1.75 -6.26
C GLY A 365 15.20 0.28 -6.07
N ASP A 366 14.33 -0.28 -6.92
CA ASP A 366 14.01 -1.70 -6.95
C ASP A 366 14.86 -2.41 -8.00
N ILE A 367 15.26 -3.65 -7.72
CA ILE A 367 16.04 -4.52 -8.60
C ILE A 367 15.12 -5.57 -9.19
N GLY A 368 15.29 -5.85 -10.47
CA GLY A 368 14.47 -6.86 -11.17
C GLY A 368 14.91 -7.07 -12.61
N TYR A 369 14.12 -7.86 -13.31
CA TYR A 369 14.33 -8.15 -14.73
C TYR A 369 12.99 -8.33 -15.45
N ILE A 370 13.03 -8.21 -16.77
CA ILE A 370 11.88 -8.52 -17.64
C ILE A 370 12.26 -9.78 -18.42
N ASP A 371 11.34 -10.76 -18.43
CA ASP A 371 11.56 -11.98 -19.20
C ASP A 371 11.21 -11.82 -20.70
N GLU A 372 11.43 -12.90 -21.48
CA GLU A 372 11.18 -12.92 -22.93
C GLU A 372 9.70 -12.67 -23.29
N ASP A 373 8.76 -12.99 -22.39
CA ASP A 373 7.33 -12.76 -22.57
C ASP A 373 6.89 -11.35 -22.13
N GLY A 374 7.81 -10.53 -21.61
CA GLY A 374 7.55 -9.16 -21.17
C GLY A 374 6.99 -9.03 -19.76
N TYR A 375 7.11 -10.06 -18.92
CA TYR A 375 6.71 -10.02 -17.51
C TYR A 375 7.85 -9.46 -16.64
N LEU A 376 7.49 -8.57 -15.72
CA LEU A 376 8.41 -7.99 -14.75
C LEU A 376 8.54 -8.90 -13.51
N PHE A 377 9.77 -9.14 -13.08
CA PHE A 377 10.11 -9.84 -11.85
C PHE A 377 10.89 -8.91 -10.93
N ILE A 378 10.41 -8.74 -9.70
CA ILE A 378 11.12 -7.98 -8.67
C ILE A 378 11.97 -8.95 -7.86
N THR A 379 13.26 -8.64 -7.69
CA THR A 379 14.20 -9.48 -6.92
C THR A 379 14.62 -8.85 -5.60
N GLY A 380 14.42 -7.53 -5.42
CA GLY A 380 14.69 -6.84 -4.15
C GLY A 380 14.85 -5.34 -4.27
N ARG A 381 15.42 -4.73 -3.22
CA ARG A 381 15.71 -3.31 -3.13
C ARG A 381 17.21 -3.04 -3.23
N LYS A 382 17.61 -2.11 -4.11
CA LYS A 382 19.03 -1.75 -4.32
C LYS A 382 19.76 -1.37 -3.03
N LYS A 383 19.12 -0.59 -2.18
CA LYS A 383 19.68 -0.16 -0.88
C LYS A 383 19.75 -1.27 0.17
N ASN A 384 19.01 -2.37 0.00
CA ASN A 384 19.00 -3.50 0.91
C ASN A 384 19.96 -4.62 0.45
N VAL A 385 20.40 -4.56 -0.82
CA VAL A 385 21.44 -5.48 -1.31
C VAL A 385 22.72 -5.24 -0.51
N PHE A 386 23.20 -6.28 0.14
CA PHE A 386 24.45 -6.24 0.87
C PHE A 386 25.52 -7.09 0.20
N ILE A 387 26.78 -6.80 0.51
CA ILE A 387 27.94 -7.49 -0.05
C ILE A 387 28.56 -8.38 1.03
N THR A 388 28.60 -9.67 0.77
CA THR A 388 29.28 -10.62 1.68
C THR A 388 30.80 -10.37 1.72
N SER A 389 31.52 -10.93 2.70
CA SER A 389 32.99 -10.83 2.77
C SER A 389 33.71 -11.43 1.56
N PHE A 390 33.03 -12.25 0.77
CA PHE A 390 33.55 -12.80 -0.50
C PHE A 390 33.18 -11.94 -1.73
N GLY A 391 32.69 -10.71 -1.53
CA GLY A 391 32.35 -9.78 -2.61
C GLY A 391 31.10 -10.18 -3.41
N ARG A 392 30.20 -10.99 -2.84
CA ARG A 392 28.97 -11.43 -3.50
C ARG A 392 27.80 -10.55 -3.07
N ASN A 393 27.04 -10.05 -4.03
CA ASN A 393 25.83 -9.30 -3.80
C ASN A 393 24.66 -10.25 -3.42
N VAL A 394 24.03 -10.00 -2.30
CA VAL A 394 22.84 -10.73 -1.83
C VAL A 394 21.68 -9.76 -1.68
N SER A 395 20.58 -10.04 -2.36
CA SER A 395 19.30 -9.37 -2.12
C SER A 395 18.57 -10.13 -1.01
N PRO A 396 18.43 -9.55 0.18
CA PRO A 396 17.81 -10.25 1.30
C PRO A 396 16.36 -10.63 1.02
N GLU A 397 15.60 -9.79 0.32
CA GLU A 397 14.20 -10.05 0.01
C GLU A 397 14.02 -11.32 -0.85
N TRP A 398 14.96 -11.59 -1.74
CA TRP A 398 14.95 -12.80 -2.53
C TRP A 398 15.13 -14.05 -1.67
N VAL A 399 16.08 -14.02 -0.73
CA VAL A 399 16.33 -15.12 0.20
C VAL A 399 15.16 -15.28 1.17
N GLU A 400 14.64 -14.18 1.73
CA GLU A 400 13.47 -14.14 2.61
C GLU A 400 12.24 -14.74 1.93
N ARG A 401 12.02 -14.45 0.65
CA ARG A 401 10.95 -15.06 -0.15
C ARG A 401 11.13 -16.57 -0.28
N ALA A 402 12.35 -17.04 -0.52
CA ALA A 402 12.63 -18.47 -0.58
C ALA A 402 12.32 -19.15 0.76
N LEU A 403 12.65 -18.51 1.88
CA LEU A 403 12.37 -19.00 3.22
C LEU A 403 10.86 -19.02 3.53
N THR A 404 10.17 -17.90 3.31
CA THR A 404 8.74 -17.79 3.60
C THR A 404 7.84 -18.56 2.63
N ASN A 405 8.43 -19.13 1.58
CA ASN A 405 7.77 -20.13 0.74
C ASN A 405 7.53 -21.48 1.46
N HIS A 406 8.23 -21.72 2.56
CA HIS A 406 7.98 -22.89 3.40
C HIS A 406 6.88 -22.59 4.43
N PRO A 407 5.81 -23.43 4.55
CA PRO A 407 4.63 -23.12 5.38
C PRO A 407 4.92 -22.84 6.85
N ILE A 408 6.02 -23.39 7.38
CA ILE A 408 6.41 -23.20 8.78
C ILE A 408 7.04 -21.83 9.03
N ILE A 409 7.65 -21.19 8.01
CA ILE A 409 8.33 -19.90 8.18
C ILE A 409 7.35 -18.78 7.82
N PHE A 410 6.88 -18.10 8.84
CA PHE A 410 5.91 -17.02 8.70
C PHE A 410 6.55 -15.70 8.24
N GLN A 411 7.68 -15.30 8.87
CA GLN A 411 8.45 -14.11 8.50
C GLN A 411 9.95 -14.44 8.59
N ALA A 412 10.76 -13.73 7.81
CA ALA A 412 12.20 -13.88 7.82
C ALA A 412 12.89 -12.53 7.59
N ALA A 413 14.05 -12.33 8.20
CA ALA A 413 14.96 -11.23 7.95
C ALA A 413 16.38 -11.76 7.81
N ILE A 414 17.07 -11.39 6.71
CA ILE A 414 18.39 -11.91 6.35
C ILE A 414 19.47 -10.88 6.62
N PHE A 415 20.58 -11.34 7.21
CA PHE A 415 21.76 -10.57 7.56
C PHE A 415 23.02 -11.29 7.08
N GLY A 416 24.05 -10.54 6.63
CA GLY A 416 25.27 -11.10 6.10
C GLY A 416 26.22 -10.08 5.49
N GLU A 417 25.98 -8.76 5.73
CA GLU A 417 26.84 -7.69 5.21
C GLU A 417 28.26 -7.81 5.76
N ALA A 418 29.25 -7.82 4.86
CA ALA A 418 30.66 -8.03 5.17
C ALA A 418 30.96 -9.31 5.96
N LYS A 419 30.02 -10.27 6.00
CA LYS A 419 30.15 -11.54 6.76
C LYS A 419 30.39 -12.74 5.81
N PRO A 420 30.98 -13.83 6.30
CA PRO A 420 31.31 -15.00 5.46
C PRO A 420 30.11 -15.86 5.07
N PHE A 421 28.95 -15.68 5.71
CA PHE A 421 27.71 -16.39 5.42
C PHE A 421 26.50 -15.58 5.90
N ASN A 422 25.32 -15.98 5.45
CA ASN A 422 24.06 -15.33 5.85
C ASN A 422 23.46 -16.01 7.08
N VAL A 423 22.92 -15.18 7.97
CA VAL A 423 22.10 -15.55 9.14
C VAL A 423 20.67 -15.08 8.90
N ALA A 424 19.68 -15.90 9.25
CA ALA A 424 18.28 -15.54 9.22
C ALA A 424 17.69 -15.41 10.62
N VAL A 425 16.96 -14.33 10.89
CA VAL A 425 16.02 -14.24 12.01
C VAL A 425 14.65 -14.61 11.46
N ILE A 426 14.02 -15.66 12.02
CA ILE A 426 12.77 -16.21 11.51
C ILE A 426 11.66 -16.23 12.56
N VAL A 427 10.45 -15.97 12.12
CA VAL A 427 9.21 -16.20 12.87
C VAL A 427 8.56 -17.47 12.29
N THR A 428 8.13 -18.36 13.14
CA THR A 428 7.52 -19.64 12.73
C THR A 428 6.03 -19.72 13.08
N ASN A 429 5.28 -20.48 12.30
CA ASN A 429 3.91 -20.86 12.62
C ASN A 429 3.93 -22.00 13.65
N GLY A 430 3.74 -21.65 14.93
CA GLY A 430 3.76 -22.63 16.04
C GLY A 430 5.15 -22.98 16.54
N SER A 431 5.19 -23.86 17.53
CA SER A 431 6.44 -24.32 18.17
C SER A 431 7.16 -25.30 17.27
N ILE A 432 8.34 -24.94 16.78
CA ILE A 432 9.25 -25.82 16.06
C ILE A 432 10.53 -26.01 16.85
N ARG A 433 11.11 -27.21 16.84
CA ARG A 433 12.41 -27.44 17.44
C ARG A 433 13.50 -26.99 16.46
N ILE A 434 14.57 -26.39 16.97
CA ILE A 434 15.73 -25.94 16.16
C ILE A 434 16.28 -27.07 15.28
N GLN A 435 16.22 -28.32 15.73
CA GLN A 435 16.67 -29.48 14.99
C GLN A 435 15.84 -29.76 13.71
N ASP A 436 14.53 -29.49 13.77
CA ASP A 436 13.61 -29.67 12.64
C ASP A 436 13.81 -28.55 11.60
N LEU A 437 14.21 -27.36 12.05
CA LEU A 437 14.59 -26.24 11.18
C LEU A 437 15.81 -26.56 10.30
N HIS A 438 16.74 -27.39 10.79
CA HIS A 438 17.94 -27.72 10.02
C HIS A 438 17.60 -28.49 8.73
N GLY A 439 16.67 -29.43 8.79
CA GLY A 439 16.18 -30.15 7.61
C GLY A 439 15.46 -29.26 6.60
N ILE A 440 14.63 -28.33 7.11
CA ILE A 440 13.92 -27.34 6.31
C ILE A 440 14.92 -26.40 5.62
N ALA A 441 15.91 -25.91 6.37
CA ALA A 441 16.98 -25.07 5.88
C ALA A 441 17.77 -25.69 4.73
N LEU A 442 18.13 -26.96 4.87
CA LEU A 442 18.83 -27.72 3.83
C LEU A 442 18.00 -27.79 2.54
N SER A 443 16.71 -28.07 2.66
CA SER A 443 15.79 -28.14 1.52
C SER A 443 15.67 -26.80 0.80
N ILE A 444 15.53 -25.69 1.53
CA ILE A 444 15.41 -24.35 0.95
C ILE A 444 16.75 -23.91 0.32
N ASN A 445 17.86 -24.16 1.00
CA ASN A 445 19.19 -23.82 0.51
C ASN A 445 19.55 -24.53 -0.81
N GLN A 446 18.96 -25.70 -1.12
CA GLN A 446 19.14 -26.35 -2.42
C GLN A 446 18.65 -25.50 -3.61
N SER A 447 17.68 -24.62 -3.39
CA SER A 447 17.16 -23.70 -4.40
C SER A 447 17.97 -22.39 -4.52
N LEU A 448 18.91 -22.15 -3.61
CA LEU A 448 19.72 -20.94 -3.54
C LEU A 448 21.18 -21.21 -3.92
N PRO A 449 21.84 -20.31 -4.64
CA PRO A 449 23.29 -20.41 -4.85
C PRO A 449 24.02 -20.32 -3.50
N ASP A 450 25.21 -20.87 -3.42
CA ASP A 450 26.00 -21.02 -2.19
C ASP A 450 26.18 -19.73 -1.38
N TYR A 451 26.42 -18.61 -2.06
CA TYR A 451 26.61 -17.29 -1.43
C TYR A 451 25.30 -16.69 -0.85
N ALA A 452 24.14 -17.15 -1.29
CA ALA A 452 22.82 -16.70 -0.81
C ALA A 452 22.22 -17.64 0.23
N GLN A 453 22.83 -18.84 0.44
CA GLN A 453 22.35 -19.81 1.43
C GLN A 453 22.43 -19.26 2.85
N VAL A 454 21.44 -19.64 3.66
CA VAL A 454 21.41 -19.34 5.09
C VAL A 454 22.09 -20.47 5.86
N LYS A 455 23.11 -20.14 6.64
CA LYS A 455 23.92 -21.11 7.38
C LYS A 455 23.54 -21.20 8.86
N LYS A 456 22.99 -20.13 9.44
CA LYS A 456 22.62 -20.03 10.85
C LYS A 456 21.27 -19.34 11.01
N TRP A 457 20.56 -19.67 12.11
CA TRP A 457 19.17 -19.28 12.34
C TRP A 457 18.99 -18.78 13.76
N VAL A 458 18.26 -17.69 13.88
CA VAL A 458 17.73 -17.15 15.14
C VAL A 458 16.22 -17.29 15.10
N LEU A 459 15.64 -17.89 16.13
CA LEU A 459 14.19 -17.90 16.31
C LEU A 459 13.77 -16.59 16.95
N ALA A 460 12.93 -15.84 16.29
CA ALA A 460 12.35 -14.63 16.84
C ALA A 460 11.45 -14.98 18.03
N SER A 461 11.53 -14.22 19.10
CA SER A 461 10.70 -14.37 20.30
C SER A 461 9.24 -14.02 20.06
N GLU A 462 8.97 -13.18 19.06
CA GLU A 462 7.63 -12.71 18.68
C GLU A 462 7.58 -12.34 17.19
N PRO A 463 6.38 -12.28 16.58
CA PRO A 463 6.22 -11.82 15.20
C PRO A 463 6.67 -10.37 15.01
N PHE A 464 7.16 -10.05 13.79
CA PHE A 464 7.52 -8.67 13.43
C PHE A 464 6.24 -7.88 13.16
N THR A 465 5.94 -6.92 14.02
CA THR A 465 4.70 -6.12 13.98
C THR A 465 4.98 -4.63 14.03
N LEU A 466 3.94 -3.83 13.78
CA LEU A 466 4.02 -2.39 13.98
C LEU A 466 4.13 -2.04 15.46
N GLN A 467 3.45 -2.78 16.34
CA GLN A 467 3.42 -2.52 17.79
C GLN A 467 4.79 -2.64 18.43
N ASN A 468 5.58 -3.66 18.04
CA ASN A 468 6.96 -3.82 18.53
C ASN A 468 8.00 -3.07 17.71
N GLY A 469 7.56 -2.31 16.71
CA GLY A 469 8.45 -1.48 15.90
C GLY A 469 9.25 -2.25 14.84
N LEU A 470 9.08 -3.57 14.70
CA LEU A 470 9.83 -4.43 13.77
C LEU A 470 9.23 -4.48 12.36
N ALA A 471 8.02 -3.96 12.18
CA ALA A 471 7.40 -3.81 10.86
C ALA A 471 6.77 -2.41 10.69
N THR A 472 6.46 -2.07 9.43
CA THR A 472 5.69 -0.86 9.07
C THR A 472 4.19 -1.17 9.14
N ALA A 473 3.34 -0.12 9.06
CA ALA A 473 1.89 -0.27 8.97
C ALA A 473 1.43 -1.11 7.75
N ASN A 474 2.26 -1.17 6.69
CA ASN A 474 2.01 -2.01 5.52
C ASN A 474 2.71 -3.38 5.63
N PHE A 475 2.98 -3.84 6.85
CA PHE A 475 3.58 -5.14 7.17
C PHE A 475 4.97 -5.39 6.55
N ARG A 476 5.68 -4.34 6.13
CA ARG A 476 7.07 -4.47 5.68
C ARG A 476 8.00 -4.52 6.87
N ILE A 477 8.89 -5.52 6.92
CA ILE A 477 9.89 -5.64 8.00
C ILE A 477 10.83 -4.42 8.03
N LYS A 478 11.19 -3.98 9.23
CA LYS A 478 12.20 -2.97 9.48
C LYS A 478 13.52 -3.67 9.84
N ARG A 479 14.29 -4.02 8.81
CA ARG A 479 15.52 -4.83 8.95
C ARG A 479 16.48 -4.30 9.99
N GLU A 480 16.73 -2.99 10.01
CA GLU A 480 17.60 -2.35 10.99
C GLU A 480 17.11 -2.56 12.44
N ALA A 481 15.82 -2.39 12.69
CA ALA A 481 15.25 -2.60 14.03
C ALA A 481 15.34 -4.08 14.45
N ILE A 482 15.11 -5.02 13.50
CA ILE A 482 15.27 -6.45 13.77
C ILE A 482 16.74 -6.76 14.07
N TYR A 483 17.69 -6.19 13.31
CA TYR A 483 19.10 -6.38 13.58
C TYR A 483 19.48 -5.91 14.98
N GLN A 484 19.06 -4.70 15.37
CA GLN A 484 19.34 -4.14 16.70
C GLN A 484 18.78 -5.02 17.82
N GLN A 485 17.59 -5.59 17.64
CA GLN A 485 16.96 -6.45 18.64
C GLN A 485 17.66 -7.81 18.78
N TYR A 486 18.16 -8.40 17.68
CA TYR A 486 18.76 -9.75 17.65
C TYR A 486 20.28 -9.70 17.39
N GLN A 487 20.92 -8.55 17.58
CA GLN A 487 22.33 -8.33 17.25
C GLN A 487 23.24 -9.30 17.98
N THR A 488 23.00 -9.52 19.27
CA THR A 488 23.82 -10.41 20.12
C THR A 488 23.82 -11.84 19.58
N GLU A 489 22.64 -12.37 19.23
CA GLU A 489 22.48 -13.71 18.71
C GLU A 489 23.07 -13.85 17.29
N ILE A 490 22.89 -12.83 16.46
CA ILE A 490 23.45 -12.80 15.10
C ILE A 490 24.97 -12.79 15.13
N GLU A 491 25.55 -11.88 15.92
CA GLU A 491 27.02 -11.71 15.98
C GLU A 491 27.71 -12.90 16.63
N ALA A 492 27.11 -13.54 17.63
CA ALA A 492 27.66 -14.73 18.27
C ALA A 492 28.00 -15.85 17.26
N PHE A 493 27.21 -16.03 16.19
CA PHE A 493 27.51 -17.02 15.15
C PHE A 493 28.76 -16.72 14.32
N TYR A 494 29.20 -15.47 14.28
CA TYR A 494 30.41 -15.09 13.55
C TYR A 494 31.65 -15.14 14.47
N GLU A 495 31.48 -14.97 15.77
CA GLU A 495 32.55 -15.05 16.78
C GLU A 495 32.99 -16.50 17.00
N GLU A 496 32.08 -17.47 17.07
CA GLU A 496 32.37 -18.91 17.21
C GLU A 496 33.36 -19.45 16.15
N ARG A 497 33.53 -18.78 15.02
CA ARG A 497 34.44 -19.21 13.93
C ARG A 497 35.87 -18.70 14.07
N LEU A 498 36.09 -17.66 14.84
CA LEU A 498 37.43 -17.11 15.06
C LEU A 498 38.29 -18.03 15.94
N ASP A 499 37.66 -18.80 16.84
CA ASP A 499 38.34 -19.75 17.72
C ASP A 499 38.80 -21.05 17.01
N HIS A 500 38.37 -21.30 15.77
CA HIS A 500 38.74 -22.49 14.97
C HIS A 500 39.71 -22.20 13.81
N VAL A 501 40.19 -20.98 13.67
CA VAL A 501 41.10 -20.54 12.58
C VAL A 501 42.44 -20.03 13.14
N LEU A 502 42.63 -20.07 14.46
CA LEU A 502 43.92 -19.95 15.14
C LEU A 502 44.30 -21.33 15.70
#